data_96d48a4b15fa5a1717a84cbd75192721
#
_entry.id   96d48a4b15fa5a1717a84cbd75192721
#
_cell.length_a   1.000
_cell.length_b   1.000
_cell.length_c   1.000
_cell.angle_alpha   90.00
_cell.angle_beta   90.00
_cell.angle_gamma   90.00
#
_symmetry.space_group_name_H-M   'P 1'
#
loop_
_entity.id
_entity.type
_entity.pdbx_description
1 polymer ?
#
loop_
_entity_poly.entity_id
_entity_poly.type
_entity_poly.pdbx_seq_one_letter_code
_entity_poly.pdbx_strand_id
1 'polypeptide(L)'
;MSSPKILVAYFSCSGTTKEAARELAAVANADLYEIQPEQPYTDADLNWNDRQSRSSVEMRDATSRPAIAGRVSGMEKYDVVFIGFPVWWYIAPTIINTFIESHDLAGKKVVPFATSGGSGLANCEKNLRKAYPELDWCAGKLLNRPLSEKQFTEWLETITGGK
;
A
#
# COMPACT_ATOMS: atom_id res chain seq x y z
N MET A 1 21.34 4.26 18.93
CA MET A 1 19.95 4.40 18.47
C MET A 1 19.54 3.21 17.63
N SER A 2 18.38 2.73 17.89
CA SER A 2 17.88 1.60 17.10
C SER A 2 17.33 2.09 15.77
N SER A 3 17.42 1.24 14.75
CA SER A 3 16.82 1.50 13.45
C SER A 3 15.30 1.45 13.58
N PRO A 4 14.56 2.18 12.74
CA PRO A 4 13.10 2.10 12.78
C PRO A 4 12.63 0.68 12.47
N LYS A 5 11.58 0.27 13.12
CA LYS A 5 10.92 -1.01 12.84
C LYS A 5 9.96 -0.79 11.68
N ILE A 6 10.15 -1.53 10.61
CA ILE A 6 9.44 -1.31 9.34
C ILE A 6 8.54 -2.50 9.00
N LEU A 7 7.32 -2.18 8.59
CA LEU A 7 6.39 -3.15 8.03
C LEU A 7 6.12 -2.79 6.57
N VAL A 8 6.13 -3.80 5.70
CA VAL A 8 5.68 -3.65 4.32
C VAL A 8 4.38 -4.43 4.17
N ALA A 9 3.27 -3.71 4.11
CA ALA A 9 1.94 -4.30 3.89
C ALA A 9 1.56 -4.07 2.44
N TYR A 10 0.94 -5.05 1.80
CA TYR A 10 0.60 -4.91 0.39
C TYR A 10 -0.66 -5.70 0.03
N PHE A 11 -1.34 -5.22 -1.01
CA PHE A 11 -2.44 -5.91 -1.66
C PHE A 11 -2.02 -6.18 -3.11
N SER A 12 -2.17 -7.42 -3.57
CA SER A 12 -1.77 -7.79 -4.92
C SER A 12 -2.75 -8.79 -5.52
N CYS A 13 -3.11 -8.60 -6.77
CA CYS A 13 -3.99 -9.51 -7.49
C CYS A 13 -3.23 -10.31 -8.55
N SER A 14 -2.33 -9.64 -9.29
CA SER A 14 -1.59 -10.26 -10.39
C SER A 14 -0.20 -10.77 -10.00
N GLY A 15 0.23 -10.45 -8.77
CA GLY A 15 1.57 -10.82 -8.31
C GLY A 15 2.62 -9.73 -8.52
N THR A 16 2.32 -8.70 -9.29
CA THR A 16 3.27 -7.61 -9.55
C THR A 16 3.59 -6.82 -8.29
N THR A 17 2.54 -6.41 -7.57
CA THR A 17 2.71 -5.69 -6.31
C THR A 17 3.36 -6.59 -5.25
N LYS A 18 3.01 -7.86 -5.24
CA LYS A 18 3.61 -8.84 -4.32
C LYS A 18 5.11 -8.90 -4.51
N GLU A 19 5.56 -8.99 -5.76
CA GLU A 19 7.00 -9.06 -6.06
C GLU A 19 7.69 -7.77 -5.64
N ALA A 20 7.11 -6.62 -5.94
CA ALA A 20 7.65 -5.32 -5.53
C ALA A 20 7.76 -5.24 -4.00
N ALA A 21 6.73 -5.70 -3.29
CA ALA A 21 6.71 -5.67 -1.83
C ALA A 21 7.79 -6.58 -1.24
N ARG A 22 7.99 -7.76 -1.83
CA ARG A 22 9.02 -8.70 -1.36
C ARG A 22 10.41 -8.11 -1.53
N GLU A 23 10.67 -7.48 -2.67
CA GLU A 23 11.95 -6.84 -2.94
C GLU A 23 12.18 -5.66 -2.00
N LEU A 24 11.15 -4.86 -1.77
CA LEU A 24 11.25 -3.74 -0.83
C LEU A 24 11.53 -4.24 0.59
N ALA A 25 10.82 -5.25 1.04
CA ALA A 25 11.02 -5.80 2.38
C ALA A 25 12.44 -6.34 2.56
N ALA A 26 12.99 -6.97 1.52
CA ALA A 26 14.35 -7.50 1.58
C ALA A 26 15.37 -6.38 1.71
N VAL A 27 15.27 -5.32 0.91
CA VAL A 27 16.17 -4.18 0.96
C VAL A 27 16.04 -3.43 2.29
N ALA A 28 14.82 -3.32 2.79
CA ALA A 28 14.52 -2.58 4.02
C ALA A 28 14.80 -3.39 5.28
N ASN A 29 15.02 -4.69 5.15
CA ASN A 29 15.07 -5.61 6.30
C ASN A 29 13.79 -5.47 7.13
N ALA A 30 12.66 -5.49 6.44
CA ALA A 30 11.35 -5.24 7.03
C ALA A 30 10.52 -6.51 7.10
N ASP A 31 9.51 -6.48 7.97
CA ASP A 31 8.51 -7.55 8.01
C ASP A 31 7.55 -7.34 6.83
N LEU A 32 7.01 -8.43 6.32
CA LEU A 32 6.13 -8.43 5.16
C LEU A 32 4.75 -8.95 5.56
N TYR A 33 3.72 -8.25 5.15
CA TYR A 33 2.34 -8.65 5.43
C TYR A 33 1.47 -8.52 4.17
N GLU A 34 0.82 -9.60 3.79
CA GLU A 34 -0.11 -9.58 2.67
C GLU A 34 -1.51 -9.22 3.14
N ILE A 35 -2.08 -8.15 2.57
CA ILE A 35 -3.47 -7.77 2.82
C ILE A 35 -4.33 -8.70 1.97
N GLN A 36 -4.99 -9.66 2.61
CA GLN A 36 -5.80 -10.64 1.89
C GLN A 36 -7.27 -10.27 2.00
N PRO A 37 -7.99 -10.15 0.88
CA PRO A 37 -9.43 -9.95 0.94
C PRO A 37 -10.08 -11.20 1.52
N GLU A 38 -11.14 -11.02 2.30
CA GLU A 38 -11.89 -12.14 2.84
C GLU A 38 -12.43 -13.02 1.72
N GLN A 39 -12.83 -12.38 0.62
CA GLN A 39 -13.21 -13.08 -0.62
C GLN A 39 -12.17 -12.73 -1.69
N PRO A 40 -11.33 -13.70 -2.10
CA PRO A 40 -10.31 -13.43 -3.13
C PRO A 40 -10.93 -12.94 -4.44
N TYR A 41 -10.20 -12.08 -5.13
CA TYR A 41 -10.63 -11.58 -6.43
C TYR A 41 -10.37 -12.62 -7.50
N THR A 42 -11.39 -12.87 -8.33
CA THR A 42 -11.26 -13.75 -9.50
C THR A 42 -10.91 -12.90 -10.73
N ASP A 43 -10.58 -13.58 -11.83
CA ASP A 43 -10.34 -12.86 -13.10
C ASP A 43 -11.56 -12.05 -13.52
N ALA A 44 -12.77 -12.60 -13.34
CA ALA A 44 -14.00 -11.87 -13.63
C ALA A 44 -14.16 -10.65 -12.73
N ASP A 45 -13.80 -10.77 -11.46
CA ASP A 45 -13.86 -9.65 -10.51
C ASP A 45 -12.92 -8.50 -10.92
N LEU A 46 -11.83 -8.83 -11.58
CA LEU A 46 -10.80 -7.87 -11.97
C LEU A 46 -10.99 -7.31 -13.38
N ASN A 47 -12.04 -7.73 -14.08
CA ASN A 47 -12.27 -7.28 -15.46
C ASN A 47 -12.75 -5.83 -15.48
N TRP A 48 -11.82 -4.91 -15.64
CA TRP A 48 -12.11 -3.47 -15.62
C TRP A 48 -12.93 -3.02 -16.84
N ASN A 49 -13.03 -3.85 -17.88
CA ASN A 49 -13.91 -3.58 -19.04
C ASN A 49 -15.37 -3.86 -18.73
N ASP A 50 -15.64 -4.68 -17.71
CA ASP A 50 -17.01 -4.98 -17.29
C ASP A 50 -17.40 -4.04 -16.16
N ARG A 51 -18.33 -3.14 -16.44
CA ARG A 51 -18.77 -2.13 -15.48
C ARG A 51 -19.47 -2.73 -14.26
N GLN A 52 -19.88 -3.98 -14.35
CA GLN A 52 -20.54 -4.69 -13.26
C GLN A 52 -19.60 -5.63 -12.51
N SER A 53 -18.32 -5.70 -12.93
CA SER A 53 -17.35 -6.50 -12.20
C SER A 53 -17.14 -5.95 -10.79
N ARG A 54 -16.71 -6.81 -9.87
CA ARG A 54 -16.50 -6.42 -8.48
C ARG A 54 -15.57 -5.21 -8.35
N SER A 55 -14.43 -5.21 -9.03
CA SER A 55 -13.49 -4.11 -8.95
C SER A 55 -14.10 -2.81 -9.50
N SER A 56 -14.84 -2.89 -10.61
CA SER A 56 -15.49 -1.71 -11.19
C SER A 56 -16.52 -1.11 -10.24
N VAL A 57 -17.33 -1.96 -9.61
CA VAL A 57 -18.35 -1.52 -8.65
C VAL A 57 -17.68 -0.88 -7.42
N GLU A 58 -16.64 -1.54 -6.89
CA GLU A 58 -15.95 -1.02 -5.71
C GLU A 58 -15.29 0.32 -5.99
N MET A 59 -14.69 0.48 -7.15
CA MET A 59 -13.97 1.71 -7.48
C MET A 59 -14.88 2.89 -7.79
N ARG A 60 -16.13 2.63 -8.15
CA ARG A 60 -17.11 3.71 -8.34
C ARG A 60 -17.73 4.18 -7.04
N ASP A 61 -17.55 3.42 -5.95
CA ASP A 61 -18.11 3.75 -4.66
C ASP A 61 -16.97 4.00 -3.66
N ALA A 62 -16.71 5.27 -3.39
CA ALA A 62 -15.63 5.66 -2.48
C ALA A 62 -15.83 5.16 -1.05
N THR A 63 -17.06 4.77 -0.69
CA THR A 63 -17.36 4.23 0.63
C THR A 63 -17.23 2.72 0.68
N SER A 64 -16.91 2.07 -0.43
CA SER A 64 -16.72 0.64 -0.49
C SER A 64 -15.60 0.21 0.45
N ARG A 65 -15.85 -0.86 1.22
CA ARG A 65 -14.87 -1.39 2.17
C ARG A 65 -14.83 -2.91 2.10
N PRO A 66 -14.16 -3.46 1.08
CA PRO A 66 -14.04 -4.92 0.99
C PRO A 66 -13.41 -5.46 2.27
N ALA A 67 -14.01 -6.51 2.83
CA ALA A 67 -13.50 -7.09 4.07
C ALA A 67 -12.16 -7.77 3.85
N ILE A 68 -11.28 -7.67 4.86
CA ILE A 68 -9.97 -8.31 4.84
C ILE A 68 -9.98 -9.54 5.74
N ALA A 69 -9.19 -10.55 5.38
CA ALA A 69 -9.17 -11.85 6.07
C ALA A 69 -8.49 -11.82 7.44
N GLY A 70 -7.75 -10.77 7.74
CA GLY A 70 -7.05 -10.68 9.02
C GLY A 70 -6.47 -9.30 9.24
N ARG A 71 -5.72 -9.16 10.33
CA ARG A 71 -5.08 -7.90 10.69
C ARG A 71 -3.63 -8.15 11.09
N VAL A 72 -2.81 -7.10 11.01
CA VAL A 72 -1.42 -7.17 11.46
C VAL A 72 -1.42 -7.31 12.98
N SER A 73 -0.72 -8.33 13.49
CA SER A 73 -0.53 -8.50 14.91
C SER A 73 0.65 -7.62 15.36
N GLY A 74 0.46 -6.88 16.45
CA GLY A 74 1.54 -6.05 16.99
C GLY A 74 1.87 -4.84 16.13
N MET A 75 0.85 -4.22 15.54
CA MET A 75 1.06 -3.01 14.72
C MET A 75 1.78 -1.92 15.50
N GLU A 76 1.57 -1.85 16.82
CA GLU A 76 2.16 -0.83 17.67
C GLU A 76 3.69 -0.85 17.71
N LYS A 77 4.31 -1.96 17.35
CA LYS A 77 5.78 -2.07 17.35
C LYS A 77 6.45 -1.43 16.15
N TYR A 78 5.68 -1.08 15.11
CA TYR A 78 6.26 -0.53 13.88
C TYR A 78 6.29 0.99 13.92
N ASP A 79 7.39 1.55 13.43
CA ASP A 79 7.58 3.00 13.31
C ASP A 79 7.23 3.50 11.92
N VAL A 80 7.45 2.66 10.90
CA VAL A 80 7.22 2.97 9.50
C VAL A 80 6.40 1.86 8.87
N VAL A 81 5.31 2.22 8.20
CA VAL A 81 4.45 1.27 7.51
C VAL A 81 4.39 1.65 6.03
N PHE A 82 4.95 0.80 5.19
CA PHE A 82 4.78 0.93 3.74
C PHE A 82 3.50 0.20 3.36
N ILE A 83 2.68 0.83 2.53
CA ILE A 83 1.44 0.24 2.05
C ILE A 83 1.48 0.19 0.54
N GLY A 84 1.48 -1.03 -0.01
CA GLY A 84 1.61 -1.25 -1.45
C GLY A 84 0.32 -1.74 -2.10
N PHE A 85 0.10 -1.34 -3.36
CA PHE A 85 -1.11 -1.68 -4.08
C PHE A 85 -0.93 -1.46 -5.58
N PRO A 86 -1.74 -2.15 -6.40
CA PRO A 86 -1.83 -1.80 -7.82
C PRO A 86 -2.71 -0.57 -7.95
N VAL A 87 -2.39 0.31 -8.89
CA VAL A 87 -3.22 1.50 -9.14
C VAL A 87 -4.45 1.07 -9.95
N TRP A 88 -5.63 1.31 -9.40
CA TRP A 88 -6.91 1.05 -10.06
C TRP A 88 -7.61 2.39 -10.30
N TRP A 89 -7.90 2.69 -11.56
CA TRP A 89 -8.59 3.95 -11.91
C TRP A 89 -7.93 5.15 -11.23
N TYR A 90 -6.58 5.22 -11.28
CA TYR A 90 -5.75 6.34 -10.80
C TYR A 90 -5.71 6.50 -9.29
N ILE A 91 -6.33 5.61 -8.52
CA ILE A 91 -6.26 5.64 -7.04
C ILE A 91 -5.99 4.25 -6.48
N ALA A 92 -5.81 4.17 -5.17
CA ALA A 92 -5.63 2.89 -4.50
C ALA A 92 -6.96 2.12 -4.45
N PRO A 93 -6.93 0.79 -4.58
CA PRO A 93 -8.14 -0.01 -4.38
C PRO A 93 -8.74 0.25 -2.99
N THR A 94 -10.06 0.20 -2.88
CA THR A 94 -10.73 0.53 -1.62
C THR A 94 -10.44 -0.44 -0.49
N ILE A 95 -9.90 -1.63 -0.79
CA ILE A 95 -9.43 -2.55 0.26
C ILE A 95 -8.28 -1.93 1.07
N ILE A 96 -7.53 -1.01 0.48
CA ILE A 96 -6.48 -0.28 1.19
C ILE A 96 -7.10 0.62 2.25
N ASN A 97 -8.25 1.24 1.94
CA ASN A 97 -8.99 2.01 2.93
C ASN A 97 -9.43 1.11 4.10
N THR A 98 -9.90 -0.10 3.79
CA THR A 98 -10.26 -1.07 4.81
C THR A 98 -9.08 -1.36 5.74
N PHE A 99 -7.90 -1.59 5.15
CA PHE A 99 -6.69 -1.87 5.92
C PHE A 99 -6.33 -0.71 6.83
N ILE A 100 -6.32 0.50 6.30
CA ILE A 100 -5.97 1.71 7.07
C ILE A 100 -6.94 1.89 8.25
N GLU A 101 -8.23 1.71 7.99
CA GLU A 101 -9.26 1.92 9.02
C GLU A 101 -9.31 0.80 10.04
N SER A 102 -8.73 -0.37 9.72
CA SER A 102 -8.71 -1.52 10.61
C SER A 102 -7.53 -1.50 11.59
N HIS A 103 -6.59 -0.58 11.42
CA HIS A 103 -5.37 -0.52 12.21
C HIS A 103 -5.15 0.89 12.76
N ASP A 104 -4.45 0.99 13.88
CA ASP A 104 -4.07 2.29 14.44
C ASP A 104 -2.71 2.68 13.87
N LEU A 105 -2.69 3.64 12.98
CA LEU A 105 -1.48 4.13 12.33
C LEU A 105 -1.04 5.48 12.87
N ALA A 106 -1.68 5.97 13.93
CA ALA A 106 -1.31 7.26 14.53
C ALA A 106 0.13 7.21 15.03
N GLY A 107 0.88 8.27 14.80
CA GLY A 107 2.26 8.39 15.24
C GLY A 107 3.28 7.64 14.40
N LYS A 108 2.84 6.96 13.37
CA LYS A 108 3.73 6.21 12.46
C LYS A 108 3.93 6.97 11.17
N LYS A 109 5.08 6.74 10.51
CA LYS A 109 5.28 7.21 9.14
C LYS A 109 4.57 6.24 8.21
N VAL A 110 3.69 6.74 7.36
CA VAL A 110 2.92 5.91 6.42
C VAL A 110 3.36 6.26 5.01
N VAL A 111 3.85 5.26 4.28
CA VAL A 111 4.49 5.46 2.98
C VAL A 111 3.80 4.62 1.92
N PRO A 112 3.06 5.22 0.98
CA PRO A 112 2.45 4.44 -0.08
C PRO A 112 3.48 4.07 -1.15
N PHE A 113 3.33 2.88 -1.73
CA PHE A 113 4.03 2.53 -2.95
C PHE A 113 3.05 1.78 -3.85
N ALA A 114 3.30 1.82 -5.14
CA ALA A 114 2.36 1.23 -6.07
C ALA A 114 3.05 0.63 -7.28
N THR A 115 2.33 -0.27 -7.94
CA THR A 115 2.70 -0.76 -9.26
C THR A 115 1.60 -0.33 -10.22
N SER A 116 1.96 -0.02 -11.45
CA SER A 116 1.00 0.51 -12.42
C SER A 116 1.46 0.23 -13.84
N GLY A 117 0.50 -0.02 -14.73
CA GLY A 117 0.79 -0.19 -16.15
C GLY A 117 1.03 1.12 -16.90
N GLY A 118 0.67 2.26 -16.31
CA GLY A 118 0.82 3.55 -16.99
C GLY A 118 0.46 4.75 -16.16
N SER A 119 -0.26 4.56 -15.06
CA SER A 119 -0.65 5.68 -14.20
C SER A 119 0.44 5.98 -13.18
N GLY A 120 0.57 7.25 -12.80
CA GLY A 120 1.49 7.65 -11.74
C GLY A 120 0.89 7.46 -10.36
N LEU A 121 1.69 7.72 -9.34
CA LEU A 121 1.29 7.58 -7.95
C LEU A 121 0.63 8.84 -7.37
N ALA A 122 0.82 10.00 -8.01
CA ALA A 122 0.42 11.29 -7.45
C ALA A 122 -1.05 11.36 -7.04
N ASN A 123 -1.96 10.86 -7.89
CA ASN A 123 -3.39 10.85 -7.55
C ASN A 123 -3.70 9.95 -6.36
N CYS A 124 -3.01 8.82 -6.26
CA CYS A 124 -3.18 7.91 -5.13
C CYS A 124 -2.78 8.58 -3.82
N GLU A 125 -1.63 9.25 -3.81
CA GLU A 125 -1.15 9.97 -2.64
C GLU A 125 -2.11 11.07 -2.24
N LYS A 126 -2.56 11.86 -3.21
CA LYS A 126 -3.50 12.95 -2.97
C LYS A 126 -4.81 12.44 -2.38
N ASN A 127 -5.33 11.36 -2.94
CA ASN A 127 -6.58 10.75 -2.49
C ASN A 127 -6.46 10.24 -1.05
N LEU A 128 -5.35 9.55 -0.73
CA LEU A 128 -5.14 9.00 0.61
C LEU A 128 -4.92 10.11 1.65
N ARG A 129 -4.15 11.14 1.31
CA ARG A 129 -3.92 12.27 2.21
C ARG A 129 -5.22 13.00 2.51
N LYS A 130 -6.07 13.14 1.51
CA LYS A 130 -7.37 13.78 1.68
C LYS A 130 -8.31 12.96 2.55
N ALA A 131 -8.28 11.63 2.39
CA ALA A 131 -9.13 10.72 3.15
C ALA A 131 -8.68 10.60 4.61
N TYR A 132 -7.38 10.66 4.86
CA TYR A 132 -6.82 10.46 6.20
C TYR A 132 -5.79 11.54 6.52
N PRO A 133 -6.23 12.80 6.67
CA PRO A 133 -5.30 13.92 6.88
C PRO A 133 -4.57 13.88 8.22
N GLU A 134 -5.06 13.09 9.17
CA GLU A 134 -4.44 12.95 10.49
C GLU A 134 -3.22 12.04 10.50
N LEU A 135 -3.00 11.27 9.44
CA LEU A 135 -1.84 10.36 9.36
C LEU A 135 -0.62 11.11 8.84
N ASP A 136 0.56 10.64 9.25
CA ASP A 136 1.83 11.24 8.82
C ASP A 136 2.28 10.60 7.51
N TRP A 137 1.74 11.08 6.42
CA TRP A 137 2.04 10.57 5.08
C TRP A 137 3.40 11.03 4.59
N CYS A 138 4.18 10.09 4.08
CA CYS A 138 5.48 10.39 3.48
C CYS A 138 5.41 10.18 1.97
N ALA A 139 6.34 10.76 1.24
CA ALA A 139 6.37 10.63 -0.21
C ALA A 139 6.59 9.18 -0.61
N GLY A 140 5.71 8.67 -1.46
CA GLY A 140 5.78 7.29 -1.95
C GLY A 140 6.54 7.17 -3.25
N LYS A 141 6.59 5.95 -3.76
CA LYS A 141 7.24 5.64 -5.04
C LYS A 141 6.42 4.63 -5.83
N LEU A 142 6.55 4.74 -7.15
CA LEU A 142 6.02 3.74 -8.07
C LEU A 142 7.12 2.69 -8.23
N LEU A 143 6.83 1.44 -7.86
CA LEU A 143 7.83 0.37 -7.83
C LEU A 143 7.62 -0.63 -8.96
N ASN A 144 7.66 -0.15 -10.20
CA ASN A 144 7.60 -1.03 -11.37
C ASN A 144 8.94 -1.72 -11.63
N ARG A 145 9.98 -1.30 -10.92
CA ARG A 145 11.32 -1.89 -11.01
C ARG A 145 11.89 -2.02 -9.60
N PRO A 146 12.77 -3.02 -9.37
CA PRO A 146 13.41 -3.17 -8.06
C PRO A 146 14.24 -1.94 -7.69
N LEU A 147 14.29 -1.64 -6.41
CA LEU A 147 15.16 -0.59 -5.88
C LEU A 147 16.51 -1.18 -5.52
N SER A 148 17.59 -0.44 -5.79
CA SER A 148 18.90 -0.76 -5.23
C SER A 148 18.93 -0.37 -3.75
N GLU A 149 19.91 -0.87 -3.02
CA GLU A 149 20.09 -0.48 -1.61
C GLU A 149 20.28 1.02 -1.48
N LYS A 150 21.05 1.62 -2.40
CA LYS A 150 21.28 3.06 -2.39
C LYS A 150 19.99 3.84 -2.58
N GLN A 151 19.17 3.43 -3.55
CA GLN A 151 17.89 4.08 -3.82
C GLN A 151 16.95 3.98 -2.62
N PHE A 152 16.91 2.80 -1.99
CA PHE A 152 16.09 2.63 -0.80
C PHE A 152 16.59 3.48 0.35
N THR A 153 17.91 3.52 0.57
CA THR A 153 18.50 4.31 1.65
C THR A 153 18.16 5.79 1.49
N GLU A 154 18.26 6.31 0.27
CA GLU A 154 17.90 7.69 -0.03
C GLU A 154 16.43 7.96 0.26
N TRP A 155 15.56 7.04 -0.14
CA TRP A 155 14.13 7.16 0.11
C TRP A 155 13.83 7.14 1.62
N LEU A 156 14.44 6.19 2.33
CA LEU A 156 14.25 6.07 3.78
C LEU A 156 14.70 7.35 4.50
N GLU A 157 15.78 7.98 4.06
CA GLU A 157 16.23 9.23 4.64
C GLU A 157 15.18 10.32 4.51
N THR A 158 14.47 10.39 3.37
CA THR A 158 13.40 11.37 3.22
C THR A 158 12.24 11.08 4.16
N ILE A 159 12.00 9.81 4.48
CA ILE A 159 10.91 9.39 5.36
C ILE A 159 11.24 9.70 6.81
N THR A 160 12.47 9.39 7.23
CA THR A 160 12.90 9.55 8.63
C THR A 160 13.56 10.90 8.90
N GLY A 161 13.62 11.78 7.93
CA GLY A 161 14.21 13.11 8.08
C GLY A 161 15.72 13.13 8.00
N GLY A 162 16.33 12.10 7.41
CA GLY A 162 17.77 12.04 7.25
C GLY A 162 18.52 11.77 8.55
N LYS A 163 17.84 11.23 9.51
CA LYS A 163 18.42 10.93 10.82
C LYS A 163 18.91 9.51 10.90
#